data_006d12393744eb8752b74c0d594b3625
#
_entry.id   006d12393744eb8752b74c0d594b3625
#
_cell.length_a   1.000
_cell.length_b   1.000
_cell.length_c   1.000
_cell.angle_alpha   90.00
_cell.angle_beta   90.00
_cell.angle_gamma   90.00
#
_symmetry.space_group_name_H-M   'P 1'
#
loop_
_entity.id
_entity.type
_entity.pdbx_description
1 polymer ?
#
loop_
_entity_poly.entity_id
_entity_poly.type
_entity_poly.pdbx_seq_one_letter_code
_entity_poly.pdbx_strand_id
1 'polypeptide(L)'
;MPHGFVIYFPAMTQLSHVDEHGRVRMVDTGNKEISSRRAVASARVLMKRETVSALREHRTPKGDPLEASRLAGIMAAKRTADLIPLCHPLPLTHIDVYAALEDDGVALTAEVSTNAQTGVEMEALTAVSVAALTVYDMCKALEKGMTITDIRLESKTGGKSGDYERSSSAKAQRRKEDAKGTGNLR
;
A
#
# COMPACT_ATOMS: atom_id res chain seq x y z
N MET A 1 -30.38 26.94 -24.01
CA MET A 1 -28.96 26.84 -24.41
C MET A 1 -28.19 26.40 -23.18
N PRO A 2 -27.69 25.16 -23.05
CA PRO A 2 -26.87 24.77 -21.94
C PRO A 2 -25.43 25.24 -22.20
N HIS A 3 -24.91 26.06 -21.30
CA HIS A 3 -23.50 26.46 -21.29
C HIS A 3 -22.64 25.26 -20.96
N GLY A 4 -21.96 24.71 -21.98
CA GLY A 4 -20.95 23.69 -21.79
C GLY A 4 -19.73 24.29 -21.05
N PHE A 5 -19.45 23.74 -19.87
CA PHE A 5 -18.25 24.06 -19.10
C PHE A 5 -17.06 23.38 -19.81
N VAL A 6 -16.31 24.12 -20.61
CA VAL A 6 -15.06 23.61 -21.19
C VAL A 6 -13.96 23.75 -20.15
N ILE A 7 -13.60 22.64 -19.51
CA ILE A 7 -12.42 22.59 -18.62
C ILE A 7 -11.19 22.59 -19.53
N TYR A 8 -10.45 23.69 -19.55
CA TYR A 8 -9.17 23.81 -20.25
C TYR A 8 -8.08 23.16 -19.41
N PHE A 9 -7.62 21.96 -19.78
CA PHE A 9 -6.42 21.36 -19.20
C PHE A 9 -5.21 21.86 -19.96
N PRO A 10 -4.17 22.43 -19.28
CA PRO A 10 -2.89 22.73 -19.95
C PRO A 10 -2.25 21.43 -20.44
N ALA A 11 -1.46 21.48 -21.52
CA ALA A 11 -0.86 20.36 -22.25
C ALA A 11 -0.47 19.19 -21.33
N MET A 12 -1.36 18.20 -21.19
CA MET A 12 -1.16 17.05 -20.34
C MET A 12 -0.24 16.08 -21.05
N THR A 13 0.85 15.68 -20.38
CA THR A 13 1.52 14.41 -20.66
C THR A 13 0.48 13.35 -20.98
N GLN A 14 0.63 12.69 -22.12
CA GLN A 14 -0.32 11.70 -22.66
C GLN A 14 -0.71 10.69 -21.55
N LEU A 15 -1.98 10.69 -21.14
CA LEU A 15 -2.49 9.82 -20.08
C LEU A 15 -2.41 8.36 -20.56
N SER A 16 -1.59 7.56 -19.92
CA SER A 16 -1.32 6.17 -20.36
C SER A 16 -2.53 5.23 -20.19
N HIS A 17 -3.49 5.59 -19.34
CA HIS A 17 -4.68 4.79 -19.02
C HIS A 17 -5.99 5.34 -19.62
N VAL A 18 -5.91 6.26 -20.58
CA VAL A 18 -7.09 6.84 -21.23
C VAL A 18 -6.89 6.77 -22.74
N ASP A 19 -7.92 6.34 -23.48
CA ASP A 19 -7.91 6.34 -24.94
C ASP A 19 -8.28 7.73 -25.51
N GLU A 20 -8.22 7.88 -26.82
CA GLU A 20 -8.57 9.11 -27.54
C GLU A 20 -10.05 9.55 -27.34
N HIS A 21 -10.91 8.66 -26.87
CA HIS A 21 -12.32 8.93 -26.56
C HIS A 21 -12.55 9.19 -25.06
N GLY A 22 -11.48 9.30 -24.25
CA GLY A 22 -11.59 9.53 -22.81
C GLY A 22 -11.98 8.29 -21.98
N ARG A 23 -11.98 7.08 -22.57
CA ARG A 23 -12.32 5.84 -21.86
C ARG A 23 -11.08 5.28 -21.17
N VAL A 24 -11.28 4.81 -19.95
CA VAL A 24 -10.23 4.16 -19.15
C VAL A 24 -9.86 2.81 -19.77
N ARG A 25 -8.57 2.54 -19.90
CA ARG A 25 -8.04 1.27 -20.40
C ARG A 25 -6.82 0.82 -19.62
N MET A 26 -6.61 -0.50 -19.57
CA MET A 26 -5.38 -1.08 -19.05
C MET A 26 -4.21 -0.77 -19.99
N VAL A 27 -3.05 -0.41 -19.44
CA VAL A 27 -1.84 -0.12 -20.23
C VAL A 27 -1.32 -1.40 -20.86
N ASP A 28 -1.00 -1.34 -22.16
CA ASP A 28 -0.25 -2.41 -22.83
C ASP A 28 1.20 -2.43 -22.32
N THR A 29 1.60 -3.56 -21.76
CA THR A 29 2.96 -3.79 -21.25
C THR A 29 3.76 -4.73 -22.14
N GLY A 30 3.19 -5.25 -23.25
CA GLY A 30 3.79 -6.28 -24.09
C GLY A 30 5.21 -5.97 -24.59
N ASN A 31 5.48 -4.69 -24.85
CA ASN A 31 6.79 -4.23 -25.36
C ASN A 31 7.80 -3.85 -24.24
N LYS A 32 7.46 -4.04 -22.96
CA LYS A 32 8.37 -3.75 -21.85
C LYS A 32 9.22 -4.97 -21.51
N GLU A 33 10.47 -4.73 -21.17
CA GLU A 33 11.36 -5.78 -20.69
C GLU A 33 10.88 -6.33 -19.31
N ILE A 34 11.04 -7.64 -19.14
CA ILE A 34 10.83 -8.30 -17.85
C ILE A 34 12.00 -7.90 -16.95
N SER A 35 11.70 -7.44 -15.76
CA SER A 35 12.68 -7.13 -14.73
C SER A 35 12.20 -7.58 -13.36
N SER A 36 13.15 -7.81 -12.45
CA SER A 36 12.83 -8.07 -11.05
C SER A 36 12.23 -6.82 -10.42
N ARG A 37 11.14 -7.00 -9.70
CA ARG A 37 10.40 -5.93 -9.05
C ARG A 37 10.02 -6.33 -7.66
N ARG A 38 10.13 -5.40 -6.74
CA ARG A 38 9.77 -5.57 -5.33
C ARG A 38 9.06 -4.33 -4.85
N ALA A 39 8.03 -4.50 -4.02
CA ALA A 39 7.35 -3.41 -3.33
C ALA A 39 7.13 -3.78 -1.86
N VAL A 40 7.19 -2.77 -1.00
CA VAL A 40 6.87 -2.86 0.42
C VAL A 40 5.79 -1.83 0.73
N ALA A 41 4.72 -2.27 1.37
CA ALA A 41 3.65 -1.41 1.86
C ALA A 41 3.44 -1.61 3.37
N SER A 42 2.87 -0.63 4.03
CA SER A 42 2.51 -0.69 5.46
C SER A 42 1.07 -0.25 5.69
N ALA A 43 0.52 -0.65 6.86
CA ALA A 43 -0.74 -0.18 7.40
C ALA A 43 -0.70 -0.27 8.94
N ARG A 44 -1.63 0.42 9.61
CA ARG A 44 -1.81 0.31 11.05
C ARG A 44 -3.29 0.14 11.39
N VAL A 45 -3.56 -0.61 12.47
CA VAL A 45 -4.88 -0.68 13.09
C VAL A 45 -4.73 -0.19 14.51
N LEU A 46 -5.18 1.05 14.77
CA LEU A 46 -5.14 1.65 16.10
C LEU A 46 -6.30 1.14 16.94
N MET A 47 -6.03 0.85 18.21
CA MET A 47 -7.01 0.31 19.14
C MET A 47 -6.71 0.72 20.58
N LYS A 48 -7.67 0.55 21.46
CA LYS A 48 -7.52 0.83 22.89
C LYS A 48 -6.57 -0.16 23.55
N ARG A 49 -5.94 0.27 24.65
CA ARG A 49 -5.02 -0.57 25.45
C ARG A 49 -5.66 -1.87 25.92
N GLU A 50 -6.95 -1.84 26.28
CA GLU A 50 -7.70 -3.03 26.71
C GLU A 50 -7.80 -4.07 25.58
N THR A 51 -7.99 -3.61 24.35
CA THR A 51 -8.02 -4.48 23.16
C THR A 51 -6.64 -5.04 22.88
N VAL A 52 -5.59 -4.22 22.94
CA VAL A 52 -4.19 -4.67 22.82
C VAL A 52 -3.84 -5.72 23.87
N SER A 53 -4.25 -5.51 25.15
CA SER A 53 -4.03 -6.48 26.22
C SER A 53 -4.74 -7.80 25.94
N ALA A 54 -5.98 -7.75 25.44
CA ALA A 54 -6.72 -8.96 25.06
C ALA A 54 -6.03 -9.76 23.95
N LEU A 55 -5.44 -9.07 22.94
CA LEU A 55 -4.64 -9.73 21.90
C LEU A 55 -3.37 -10.36 22.49
N ARG A 56 -2.64 -9.62 23.34
CA ARG A 56 -1.41 -10.11 23.98
C ARG A 56 -1.63 -11.34 24.85
N GLU A 57 -2.79 -11.42 25.49
CA GLU A 57 -3.20 -12.52 26.36
C GLU A 57 -3.98 -13.62 25.62
N HIS A 58 -4.05 -13.57 24.27
CA HIS A 58 -4.79 -14.53 23.44
C HIS A 58 -6.28 -14.68 23.82
N ARG A 59 -6.91 -13.61 24.32
CA ARG A 59 -8.32 -13.56 24.74
C ARG A 59 -9.26 -13.02 23.65
N THR A 60 -8.99 -13.33 22.40
CA THR A 60 -9.80 -12.91 21.25
C THR A 60 -10.83 -13.99 20.89
N PRO A 61 -12.12 -13.62 20.70
CA PRO A 61 -13.18 -14.62 20.49
C PRO A 61 -13.02 -15.47 19.23
N LYS A 62 -12.29 -14.97 18.22
CA LYS A 62 -12.12 -15.59 16.90
C LYS A 62 -10.75 -16.25 16.68
N GLY A 63 -9.94 -16.44 17.71
CA GLY A 63 -8.59 -16.99 17.60
C GLY A 63 -7.52 -15.91 17.39
N ASP A 64 -6.42 -16.24 16.74
CA ASP A 64 -5.28 -15.33 16.55
C ASP A 64 -5.49 -14.34 15.40
N PRO A 65 -5.72 -13.02 15.67
CA PRO A 65 -5.91 -12.01 14.64
C PRO A 65 -4.65 -11.72 13.84
N LEU A 66 -3.46 -11.90 14.42
CA LEU A 66 -2.21 -11.59 13.74
C LEU A 66 -1.93 -12.62 12.64
N GLU A 67 -2.03 -13.91 12.97
CA GLU A 67 -1.81 -14.98 11.99
C GLU A 67 -2.93 -15.01 10.93
N ALA A 68 -4.19 -14.80 11.31
CA ALA A 68 -5.30 -14.71 10.36
C ALA A 68 -5.12 -13.53 9.38
N SER A 69 -4.66 -12.36 9.86
CA SER A 69 -4.41 -11.20 9.02
C SER A 69 -3.24 -11.40 8.06
N ARG A 70 -2.17 -12.06 8.52
CA ARG A 70 -1.03 -12.42 7.69
C ARG A 70 -1.47 -13.29 6.51
N LEU A 71 -2.22 -14.34 6.79
CA LEU A 71 -2.71 -15.26 5.75
C LEU A 71 -3.68 -14.57 4.78
N ALA A 72 -4.59 -13.74 5.30
CA ALA A 72 -5.55 -12.99 4.49
C ALA A 72 -4.83 -11.98 3.55
N GLY A 73 -3.78 -11.30 4.02
CA GLY A 73 -2.96 -10.42 3.21
C GLY A 73 -2.24 -11.15 2.07
N ILE A 74 -1.66 -12.32 2.34
CA ILE A 74 -1.04 -13.18 1.30
C ILE A 74 -2.08 -13.58 0.24
N MET A 75 -3.28 -13.96 0.66
CA MET A 75 -4.36 -14.32 -0.27
C MET A 75 -4.82 -13.14 -1.11
N ALA A 76 -4.89 -11.95 -0.51
CA ALA A 76 -5.32 -10.71 -1.16
C ALA A 76 -4.32 -10.26 -2.23
N ALA A 77 -3.02 -10.32 -1.96
CA ALA A 77 -1.98 -10.02 -2.94
C ALA A 77 -2.16 -10.85 -4.22
N LYS A 78 -2.47 -12.15 -4.09
CA LYS A 78 -2.70 -13.08 -5.22
C LYS A 78 -3.96 -12.77 -6.04
N ARG A 79 -4.86 -11.94 -5.52
CA ARG A 79 -6.15 -11.57 -6.12
C ARG A 79 -6.26 -10.09 -6.46
N THR A 80 -5.16 -9.36 -6.49
CA THR A 80 -5.17 -7.91 -6.75
C THR A 80 -5.84 -7.57 -8.08
N ALA A 81 -5.55 -8.31 -9.13
CA ALA A 81 -6.16 -8.09 -10.45
C ALA A 81 -7.68 -8.33 -10.48
N ASP A 82 -8.22 -9.14 -9.56
CA ASP A 82 -9.66 -9.36 -9.43
C ASP A 82 -10.36 -8.18 -8.72
N LEU A 83 -9.62 -7.39 -7.93
CA LEU A 83 -10.14 -6.31 -7.09
C LEU A 83 -9.90 -4.92 -7.69
N ILE A 84 -8.80 -4.72 -8.39
CA ILE A 84 -8.37 -3.43 -8.93
C ILE A 84 -8.49 -3.46 -10.46
N PRO A 85 -9.43 -2.72 -11.06
CA PRO A 85 -9.85 -2.90 -12.45
C PRO A 85 -8.77 -2.83 -13.51
N LEU A 86 -7.71 -2.03 -13.30
CA LEU A 86 -6.65 -1.81 -14.29
C LEU A 86 -5.33 -2.50 -13.94
N CYS A 87 -5.33 -3.35 -12.91
CA CYS A 87 -4.15 -4.15 -12.58
C CYS A 87 -4.02 -5.36 -13.50
N HIS A 88 -2.78 -5.65 -13.92
CA HIS A 88 -2.46 -6.87 -14.65
C HIS A 88 -2.41 -8.07 -13.69
N PRO A 89 -2.86 -9.26 -14.11
CA PRO A 89 -2.57 -10.48 -13.34
C PRO A 89 -1.07 -10.79 -13.44
N LEU A 90 -0.40 -10.83 -12.29
CA LEU A 90 1.06 -10.99 -12.23
C LEU A 90 1.48 -12.33 -11.60
N PRO A 91 2.53 -12.99 -12.14
CA PRO A 91 3.14 -14.16 -11.53
C PRO A 91 4.00 -13.74 -10.32
N LEU A 92 3.41 -13.70 -9.12
CA LEU A 92 4.13 -13.32 -7.91
C LEU A 92 5.12 -14.40 -7.51
N THR A 93 6.38 -14.02 -7.29
CA THR A 93 7.46 -14.93 -6.90
C THR A 93 7.68 -14.95 -5.39
N HIS A 94 7.29 -13.88 -4.69
CA HIS A 94 7.36 -13.79 -3.23
C HIS A 94 6.23 -12.92 -2.69
N ILE A 95 5.65 -13.34 -1.57
CA ILE A 95 4.71 -12.56 -0.78
C ILE A 95 5.01 -12.87 0.68
N ASP A 96 5.31 -11.84 1.47
CA ASP A 96 5.37 -11.96 2.91
C ASP A 96 4.56 -10.85 3.57
N VAL A 97 3.86 -11.18 4.64
CA VAL A 97 3.04 -10.24 5.41
C VAL A 97 3.38 -10.40 6.88
N TYR A 98 3.76 -9.31 7.49
CA TYR A 98 4.09 -9.24 8.92
C TYR A 98 3.00 -8.49 9.66
N ALA A 99 2.60 -9.02 10.80
CA ALA A 99 1.68 -8.39 11.73
C ALA A 99 2.36 -8.36 13.11
N ALA A 100 2.59 -7.16 13.62
CA ALA A 100 3.23 -6.95 14.92
C ALA A 100 2.28 -6.23 15.88
N LEU A 101 2.12 -6.76 17.08
CA LEU A 101 1.36 -6.11 18.14
C LEU A 101 2.23 -5.03 18.79
N GLU A 102 1.77 -3.78 18.72
CA GLU A 102 2.36 -2.60 19.36
C GLU A 102 1.52 -2.14 20.57
N ASP A 103 1.95 -1.09 21.25
CA ASP A 103 1.26 -0.60 22.46
C ASP A 103 -0.07 0.11 22.17
N ASP A 104 -0.26 0.57 20.95
CA ASP A 104 -1.45 1.30 20.49
C ASP A 104 -2.21 0.58 19.36
N GLY A 105 -1.85 -0.69 19.06
CA GLY A 105 -2.52 -1.44 18.02
C GLY A 105 -1.67 -2.48 17.31
N VAL A 106 -1.98 -2.70 16.04
CA VAL A 106 -1.26 -3.65 15.16
C VAL A 106 -0.61 -2.91 14.01
N ALA A 107 0.70 -3.08 13.86
CA ALA A 107 1.45 -2.66 12.68
C ALA A 107 1.48 -3.81 11.67
N LEU A 108 1.27 -3.48 10.39
CA LEU A 108 1.23 -4.41 9.28
C LEU A 108 2.22 -3.97 8.22
N THR A 109 2.96 -4.93 7.67
CA THR A 109 3.86 -4.71 6.53
C THR A 109 3.71 -5.86 5.55
N ALA A 110 3.66 -5.56 4.26
CA ALA A 110 3.68 -6.56 3.21
C ALA A 110 4.83 -6.29 2.25
N GLU A 111 5.54 -7.34 1.90
CA GLU A 111 6.55 -7.38 0.86
C GLU A 111 6.09 -8.30 -0.27
N VAL A 112 6.14 -7.79 -1.50
CA VAL A 112 5.75 -8.56 -2.69
C VAL A 112 6.83 -8.41 -3.76
N SER A 113 7.14 -9.51 -4.45
CA SER A 113 8.09 -9.52 -5.57
C SER A 113 7.56 -10.29 -6.76
N THR A 114 8.02 -9.90 -7.95
CA THR A 114 7.75 -10.57 -9.22
C THR A 114 8.89 -10.35 -10.21
N ASN A 115 8.93 -11.17 -11.25
CA ASN A 115 9.70 -10.93 -12.47
C ASN A 115 8.69 -10.66 -13.59
N ALA A 116 8.42 -9.38 -13.88
CA ALA A 116 7.35 -8.99 -14.80
C ALA A 116 7.62 -7.63 -15.48
N GLN A 117 6.74 -7.25 -16.40
CA GLN A 117 6.77 -6.01 -17.17
C GLN A 117 6.18 -4.81 -16.44
N THR A 118 5.51 -5.03 -15.28
CA THR A 118 4.93 -3.96 -14.44
C THR A 118 5.24 -4.19 -12.96
N GLY A 119 5.05 -3.17 -12.13
CA GLY A 119 5.35 -3.22 -10.70
C GLY A 119 4.30 -3.95 -9.88
N VAL A 120 4.63 -4.23 -8.62
CA VAL A 120 3.80 -4.96 -7.64
C VAL A 120 3.35 -4.07 -6.46
N GLU A 121 3.30 -2.78 -6.69
CA GLU A 121 2.91 -1.81 -5.67
C GLU A 121 1.47 -2.05 -5.19
N MET A 122 0.56 -2.37 -6.14
CA MET A 122 -0.83 -2.63 -5.81
C MET A 122 -1.04 -3.93 -5.06
N GLU A 123 -0.26 -4.96 -5.37
CA GLU A 123 -0.26 -6.23 -4.65
C GLU A 123 0.14 -6.05 -3.19
N ALA A 124 1.19 -5.26 -2.92
CA ALA A 124 1.63 -4.94 -1.57
C ALA A 124 0.59 -4.10 -0.80
N LEU A 125 0.01 -3.08 -1.45
CA LEU A 125 -1.03 -2.23 -0.86
C LEU A 125 -2.32 -3.03 -0.59
N THR A 126 -2.75 -3.89 -1.50
CA THR A 126 -3.92 -4.77 -1.32
C THR A 126 -3.70 -5.73 -0.16
N ALA A 127 -2.49 -6.30 -0.05
CA ALA A 127 -2.12 -7.20 1.04
C ALA A 127 -2.31 -6.54 2.42
N VAL A 128 -1.71 -5.37 2.66
CA VAL A 128 -1.82 -4.69 3.97
C VAL A 128 -3.24 -4.19 4.24
N SER A 129 -3.99 -3.80 3.19
CA SER A 129 -5.37 -3.35 3.35
C SER A 129 -6.29 -4.47 3.83
N VAL A 130 -6.21 -5.64 3.21
CA VAL A 130 -7.02 -6.80 3.61
C VAL A 130 -6.55 -7.39 4.93
N ALA A 131 -5.25 -7.38 5.21
CA ALA A 131 -4.72 -7.74 6.53
C ALA A 131 -5.30 -6.83 7.62
N ALA A 132 -5.34 -5.51 7.43
CA ALA A 132 -5.91 -4.56 8.38
C ALA A 132 -7.42 -4.76 8.59
N LEU A 133 -8.17 -5.00 7.51
CA LEU A 133 -9.60 -5.35 7.59
C LEU A 133 -9.82 -6.66 8.36
N THR A 134 -8.91 -7.62 8.23
CA THR A 134 -8.99 -8.89 8.96
C THR A 134 -8.74 -8.71 10.45
N VAL A 135 -7.74 -7.91 10.84
CA VAL A 135 -7.54 -7.52 12.25
C VAL A 135 -8.81 -6.88 12.79
N TYR A 136 -9.38 -5.92 12.06
CA TYR A 136 -10.63 -5.26 12.47
C TYR A 136 -11.77 -6.26 12.66
N ASP A 137 -12.02 -7.15 11.68
CA ASP A 137 -13.11 -8.14 11.77
C ASP A 137 -12.92 -9.08 12.97
N MET A 138 -11.70 -9.51 13.23
CA MET A 138 -11.40 -10.43 14.33
C MET A 138 -11.56 -9.77 15.71
N CYS A 139 -11.30 -8.46 15.81
CA CYS A 139 -11.30 -7.71 17.07
C CYS A 139 -12.58 -6.89 17.32
N LYS A 140 -13.45 -6.67 16.32
CA LYS A 140 -14.63 -5.77 16.42
C LYS A 140 -15.63 -6.14 17.54
N ALA A 141 -15.62 -7.38 18.04
CA ALA A 141 -16.44 -7.79 19.17
C ALA A 141 -15.93 -7.17 20.49
N LEU A 142 -14.63 -6.88 20.57
CA LEU A 142 -14.00 -6.21 21.72
C LEU A 142 -14.10 -4.69 21.59
N GLU A 143 -13.86 -4.17 20.38
CA GLU A 143 -13.85 -2.74 20.10
C GLU A 143 -14.29 -2.44 18.67
N LYS A 144 -15.35 -1.63 18.49
CA LYS A 144 -15.81 -1.17 17.18
C LYS A 144 -15.14 0.12 16.72
N GLY A 145 -14.51 0.86 17.65
CA GLY A 145 -13.91 2.16 17.42
C GLY A 145 -12.48 2.11 16.89
N MET A 146 -11.97 0.94 16.53
CA MET A 146 -10.63 0.82 15.92
C MET A 146 -10.53 1.60 14.62
N THR A 147 -9.35 2.17 14.36
CA THR A 147 -9.08 2.96 13.16
C THR A 147 -8.02 2.27 12.30
N ILE A 148 -8.35 1.97 11.05
CA ILE A 148 -7.38 1.57 10.03
C ILE A 148 -6.78 2.85 9.46
N THR A 149 -5.45 2.96 9.48
CA THR A 149 -4.73 4.17 9.05
C THR A 149 -3.39 3.81 8.41
N ASP A 150 -2.72 4.82 7.84
CA ASP A 150 -1.37 4.72 7.29
C ASP A 150 -1.18 3.61 6.23
N ILE A 151 -2.23 3.31 5.45
CA ILE A 151 -2.08 2.44 4.29
C ILE A 151 -1.27 3.18 3.24
N ARG A 152 -0.02 2.73 3.02
CA ARG A 152 0.91 3.45 2.15
C ARG A 152 2.01 2.57 1.59
N LEU A 153 2.52 2.97 0.42
CA LEU A 153 3.74 2.40 -0.14
C LEU A 153 4.95 2.95 0.62
N GLU A 154 5.81 2.07 1.09
CA GLU A 154 7.06 2.43 1.77
C GLU A 154 8.22 2.46 0.79
N SER A 155 8.36 1.44 -0.03
CA SER A 155 9.40 1.39 -1.06
C SER A 155 8.99 0.55 -2.25
N LYS A 156 9.64 0.80 -3.38
CA LYS A 156 9.64 -0.10 -4.54
C LYS A 156 10.98 -0.09 -5.22
N THR A 157 11.34 -1.19 -5.84
CA THR A 157 12.53 -1.30 -6.68
C THR A 157 12.22 -1.89 -8.04
N GLY A 158 13.04 -1.52 -9.03
CA GLY A 158 12.95 -1.99 -10.41
C GLY A 158 11.96 -1.21 -11.26
N GLY A 159 12.06 -1.44 -12.57
CA GLY A 159 11.25 -0.81 -13.59
C GLY A 159 11.76 0.55 -14.08
N LYS A 160 11.15 1.05 -15.14
CA LYS A 160 11.58 2.26 -15.87
C LYS A 160 11.51 3.54 -15.02
N SER A 161 10.61 3.63 -14.04
CA SER A 161 10.45 4.79 -13.17
C SER A 161 11.47 4.83 -12.01
N GLY A 162 12.40 3.86 -11.95
CA GLY A 162 13.43 3.80 -10.91
C GLY A 162 12.88 3.38 -9.53
N ASP A 163 13.77 3.42 -8.56
CA ASP A 163 13.47 3.07 -7.18
C ASP A 163 12.76 4.21 -6.45
N TYR A 164 11.91 3.85 -5.52
CA TYR A 164 11.22 4.76 -4.63
C TYR A 164 11.41 4.32 -3.19
N GLU A 165 11.73 5.25 -2.32
CA GLU A 165 11.74 5.06 -0.87
C GLU A 165 11.03 6.25 -0.21
N ARG A 166 10.04 5.96 0.63
CA ARG A 166 9.35 6.99 1.40
C ARG A 166 10.32 7.62 2.39
N SER A 167 10.52 8.94 2.31
CA SER A 167 11.28 9.67 3.32
C SER A 167 10.49 9.65 4.64
N SER A 168 11.09 9.11 5.71
CA SER A 168 10.51 9.30 7.04
C SER A 168 10.45 10.81 7.34
N SER A 169 9.40 11.25 8.06
CA SER A 169 9.26 12.66 8.48
C SER A 169 10.51 13.19 9.21
N ALA A 170 11.22 12.34 9.94
CA ALA A 170 12.51 12.66 10.58
C ALA A 170 13.65 12.90 9.57
N LYS A 171 13.73 12.11 8.48
CA LYS A 171 14.70 12.37 7.38
C LYS A 171 14.34 13.63 6.60
N ALA A 172 13.05 13.92 6.41
CA ALA A 172 12.58 15.11 5.72
C ALA A 172 12.82 16.40 6.55
N GLN A 173 12.69 16.32 7.87
CA GLN A 173 13.04 17.43 8.78
C GLN A 173 14.56 17.71 8.79
N ARG A 174 15.41 16.69 8.92
CA ARG A 174 16.88 16.85 8.85
C ARG A 174 17.33 17.47 7.53
N ARG A 175 16.79 17.02 6.38
CA ARG A 175 17.09 17.63 5.07
C ARG A 175 16.67 19.10 4.98
N LYS A 176 15.57 19.50 5.64
CA LYS A 176 15.12 20.90 5.71
C LYS A 176 15.99 21.74 6.64
N GLU A 177 16.54 21.18 7.70
CA GLU A 177 17.45 21.82 8.64
C GLU A 177 18.83 22.00 8.01
N ASP A 178 19.36 20.96 7.34
CA ASP A 178 20.64 21.03 6.60
C ASP A 178 20.57 22.04 5.44
N ALA A 179 19.47 22.11 4.71
CA ALA A 179 19.26 23.08 3.64
C ALA A 179 19.13 24.52 4.14
N LYS A 180 18.67 24.73 5.38
CA LYS A 180 18.61 26.07 6.02
C LYS A 180 19.96 26.45 6.64
N GLY A 181 20.78 25.49 7.06
CA GLY A 181 22.11 25.75 7.65
C GLY A 181 23.17 26.18 6.65
N THR A 182 23.03 25.87 5.36
CA THR A 182 23.97 26.23 4.29
C THR A 182 23.70 27.62 3.67
N GLY A 183 22.61 28.31 4.06
CA GLY A 183 22.22 29.61 3.52
C GLY A 183 22.77 30.85 4.27
N ASN A 184 23.56 30.68 5.35
CA ASN A 184 23.94 31.80 6.21
C ASN A 184 25.47 32.02 6.34
N LEU A 185 26.20 31.74 5.26
CA LEU A 185 27.63 32.07 5.14
C LEU A 185 27.89 32.78 3.79
N ARG A 186 27.43 34.03 3.71
CA ARG A 186 27.98 35.05 2.80
C ARG A 186 27.75 36.43 3.39
#